data_9321aa117360ddfae8a6e2de5155974d
#
_entry.id   9321aa117360ddfae8a6e2de5155974d
#
_cell.length_a   1.000
_cell.length_b   1.000
_cell.length_c   1.000
_cell.angle_alpha   90.00
_cell.angle_beta   90.00
_cell.angle_gamma   90.00
#
_symmetry.space_group_name_H-M   'P 1'
#
loop_
_entity.id
_entity.type
_entity.pdbx_description
1 polymer ?
#
loop_
_entity_poly.entity_id
_entity_poly.type
_entity_poly.pdbx_seq_one_letter_code
_entity_poly.pdbx_strand_id
1 'polypeptide(L)'
;MKIRIDKFKKIDSIEVELQALNIFIGTNNSGKSSVIQGIQFAISSAQTLRLKNVSWRSQSDSQTLNLDSTDFLYTPTRHIENLYHGRRLVTSRKKADRISMNFLFKDNNEQTSINVSRGKNGGFATVVTGKVLGQQINDIEHPFCVYVPGIAGIPIQEKYEVPIAIKKSATRGDSNNYLRNILLDISNSDIKWKAFTYSINQIYSEVTIRVEFKDRISEFIDVYVENDGIDLPLDSIGTGLLQTIQIFAYIEYFNPRIILLDEPDSHLHPTKQKFLAKELLRRTSENTDLKVVFSTHSRYILESLDNIANVVHFQNGSSITGIQGSKILLDIGAADADYLFSKRSLKYIVVTEDKVDNVVEKKSYLKKFLLSNNMSEDEFVLHSYEGCTKVDFAKILEGFVRKQIPGVKVIVHIDRDQRIDGDRELIKLQNDCDDRGLLLFVTKFQELESYFCQPRHVAQVFGLDVDSCIKFYEEFVISLADETKRKLGNFILRERRELSCNSSGQQDIDMINRLVNDWMGHSAEKLCPGKELLGKVKDHLQSFYKVDPNKIIQVSPYLEDEDFQRLFI
;
A
#
# COMPACT_ATOMS: atom_id res chain seq x y z
N MET A 1 -14.56 4.11 -20.41
CA MET A 1 -13.88 3.20 -21.38
C MET A 1 -13.79 1.82 -20.74
N LYS A 2 -14.11 0.74 -21.48
CA LYS A 2 -13.96 -0.65 -21.02
C LYS A 2 -12.83 -1.33 -21.76
N ILE A 3 -11.98 -2.07 -21.03
CA ILE A 3 -10.88 -2.83 -21.58
C ILE A 3 -11.02 -4.27 -21.11
N ARG A 4 -11.06 -5.22 -22.07
CA ARG A 4 -11.03 -6.64 -21.78
C ARG A 4 -9.74 -7.25 -22.30
N ILE A 5 -9.11 -8.07 -21.47
CA ILE A 5 -7.87 -8.79 -21.78
C ILE A 5 -8.12 -10.27 -21.56
N ASP A 6 -7.88 -11.08 -22.60
CA ASP A 6 -8.02 -12.53 -22.53
C ASP A 6 -6.70 -13.20 -22.86
N LYS A 7 -6.30 -14.18 -22.06
CA LYS A 7 -5.16 -15.08 -22.26
C LYS A 7 -3.80 -14.40 -22.32
N PHE A 8 -3.55 -13.45 -21.41
CA PHE A 8 -2.27 -12.71 -21.35
C PHE A 8 -1.59 -12.87 -19.99
N LYS A 9 -0.37 -13.38 -19.96
CA LYS A 9 0.46 -13.62 -18.76
C LYS A 9 -0.33 -14.37 -17.65
N LYS A 10 -0.57 -13.74 -16.52
CA LYS A 10 -1.38 -14.30 -15.42
C LYS A 10 -2.89 -14.21 -15.65
N ILE A 11 -3.31 -13.46 -16.66
CA ILE A 11 -4.71 -13.16 -16.92
C ILE A 11 -5.31 -14.23 -17.82
N ASP A 12 -6.30 -14.94 -17.33
CA ASP A 12 -7.14 -15.81 -18.14
C ASP A 12 -8.18 -15.00 -18.90
N SER A 13 -9.00 -14.25 -18.20
CA SER A 13 -9.93 -13.26 -18.76
C SER A 13 -10.23 -12.21 -17.71
N ILE A 14 -10.12 -10.94 -18.07
CA ILE A 14 -10.43 -9.81 -17.21
C ILE A 14 -11.09 -8.70 -18.00
N GLU A 15 -12.08 -8.05 -17.41
CA GLU A 15 -12.67 -6.81 -17.92
C GLU A 15 -12.56 -5.72 -16.87
N VAL A 16 -12.04 -4.57 -17.26
CA VAL A 16 -11.86 -3.40 -16.40
C VAL A 16 -12.54 -2.21 -17.04
N GLU A 17 -13.40 -1.53 -16.27
CA GLU A 17 -14.00 -0.27 -16.68
C GLU A 17 -13.19 0.90 -16.13
N LEU A 18 -12.52 1.64 -17.02
CA LEU A 18 -11.71 2.79 -16.66
C LEU A 18 -12.58 4.04 -16.50
N GLN A 19 -12.46 4.67 -15.35
CA GLN A 19 -12.95 6.01 -15.05
C GLN A 19 -11.81 7.05 -15.21
N ALA A 20 -11.99 8.27 -14.72
CA ALA A 20 -10.96 9.31 -14.79
C ALA A 20 -9.68 8.88 -14.06
N LEU A 21 -9.79 8.43 -12.80
CA LEU A 21 -8.68 7.95 -11.99
C LEU A 21 -8.95 6.51 -11.54
N ASN A 22 -8.01 5.60 -11.85
CA ASN A 22 -8.12 4.17 -11.58
C ASN A 22 -6.91 3.68 -10.79
N ILE A 23 -7.17 3.03 -9.67
CA ILE A 23 -6.16 2.49 -8.79
C ILE A 23 -6.21 0.97 -8.83
N PHE A 24 -5.11 0.35 -9.24
CA PHE A 24 -4.94 -1.09 -9.28
C PHE A 24 -4.19 -1.57 -8.04
N ILE A 25 -4.82 -2.44 -7.29
CA ILE A 25 -4.33 -2.92 -6.03
C ILE A 25 -4.45 -4.44 -5.93
N GLY A 26 -3.75 -5.03 -4.99
CA GLY A 26 -3.68 -6.46 -4.73
C GLY A 26 -2.28 -6.90 -4.34
N THR A 27 -2.12 -8.14 -3.91
CA THR A 27 -0.83 -8.70 -3.50
C THR A 27 0.19 -8.72 -4.62
N ASN A 28 1.47 -8.92 -4.29
CA ASN A 28 2.51 -9.13 -5.28
C ASN A 28 2.12 -10.32 -6.16
N ASN A 29 2.33 -10.15 -7.47
CA ASN A 29 2.00 -11.20 -8.44
C ASN A 29 0.48 -11.47 -8.63
N SER A 30 -0.43 -10.60 -8.16
CA SER A 30 -1.89 -10.73 -8.34
C SER A 30 -2.37 -10.50 -9.79
N GLY A 31 -1.58 -9.81 -10.62
CA GLY A 31 -1.91 -9.51 -12.01
C GLY A 31 -1.94 -8.02 -12.38
N LYS A 32 -1.76 -7.10 -11.44
CA LYS A 32 -1.76 -5.63 -11.68
C LYS A 32 -0.86 -5.21 -12.84
N SER A 33 0.44 -5.49 -12.74
CA SER A 33 1.40 -5.17 -13.79
C SER A 33 1.13 -5.96 -15.09
N SER A 34 0.47 -7.13 -15.01
CA SER A 34 0.08 -7.87 -16.21
C SER A 34 -1.01 -7.14 -17.00
N VAL A 35 -1.97 -6.50 -16.31
CA VAL A 35 -3.00 -5.68 -17.00
C VAL A 35 -2.36 -4.43 -17.60
N ILE A 36 -1.56 -3.69 -16.83
CA ILE A 36 -0.85 -2.49 -17.30
C ILE A 36 -0.02 -2.81 -18.56
N GLN A 37 0.81 -3.85 -18.48
CA GLN A 37 1.64 -4.30 -19.60
C GLN A 37 0.82 -4.86 -20.76
N GLY A 38 -0.33 -5.47 -20.50
CA GLY A 38 -1.25 -5.97 -21.52
C GLY A 38 -1.87 -4.83 -22.33
N ILE A 39 -2.28 -3.76 -21.68
CA ILE A 39 -2.79 -2.55 -22.34
C ILE A 39 -1.72 -1.93 -23.22
N GLN A 40 -0.52 -1.72 -22.69
CA GLN A 40 0.60 -1.15 -23.45
C GLN A 40 1.00 -2.06 -24.62
N PHE A 41 1.09 -3.38 -24.44
CA PHE A 41 1.42 -4.33 -25.49
C PHE A 41 0.39 -4.32 -26.63
N ALA A 42 -0.90 -4.30 -26.30
CA ALA A 42 -1.95 -4.26 -27.29
C ALA A 42 -1.89 -2.98 -28.14
N ILE A 43 -1.81 -1.82 -27.50
CA ILE A 43 -1.74 -0.51 -28.16
C ILE A 43 -0.49 -0.42 -29.03
N SER A 44 0.68 -0.79 -28.47
CA SER A 44 1.94 -0.82 -29.22
C SER A 44 1.89 -1.77 -30.43
N SER A 45 1.22 -2.91 -30.31
CA SER A 45 1.03 -3.85 -31.41
C SER A 45 0.22 -3.21 -32.56
N ALA A 46 -0.84 -2.47 -32.26
CA ALA A 46 -1.62 -1.72 -33.27
C ALA A 46 -0.80 -0.59 -33.88
N GLN A 47 -0.03 0.16 -33.09
CA GLN A 47 0.85 1.22 -33.56
C GLN A 47 1.99 0.67 -34.47
N THR A 48 2.46 -0.56 -34.20
CA THR A 48 3.44 -1.24 -35.05
C THR A 48 2.88 -1.45 -36.47
N LEU A 49 1.60 -1.83 -36.62
CA LEU A 49 0.97 -1.97 -37.94
C LEU A 49 0.93 -0.62 -38.67
N ARG A 50 0.68 0.47 -37.97
CA ARG A 50 0.71 1.83 -38.54
C ARG A 50 2.10 2.20 -39.07
N LEU A 51 3.15 1.92 -38.29
CA LEU A 51 4.54 2.18 -38.69
C LEU A 51 4.98 1.33 -39.88
N LYS A 52 4.43 0.13 -40.04
CA LYS A 52 4.63 -0.74 -41.20
C LYS A 52 3.71 -0.37 -42.40
N ASN A 53 3.00 0.76 -42.33
CA ASN A 53 2.10 1.27 -43.37
C ASN A 53 1.00 0.27 -43.79
N VAL A 54 0.48 -0.52 -42.84
CA VAL A 54 -0.61 -1.46 -43.13
C VAL A 54 -1.92 -0.71 -43.34
N SER A 55 -2.55 -0.89 -44.49
CA SER A 55 -3.81 -0.23 -44.82
C SER A 55 -5.01 -0.95 -44.20
N TRP A 56 -6.07 -0.20 -43.86
CA TRP A 56 -7.34 -0.76 -43.46
C TRP A 56 -8.08 -1.41 -44.63
N ARG A 57 -8.53 -2.64 -44.44
CA ARG A 57 -9.34 -3.37 -45.43
C ARG A 57 -10.80 -2.96 -45.25
N SER A 58 -11.39 -2.33 -46.27
CA SER A 58 -12.74 -1.80 -46.24
C SER A 58 -13.81 -2.87 -46.00
N GLN A 59 -13.66 -4.09 -46.52
CA GLN A 59 -14.65 -5.16 -46.40
C GLN A 59 -14.69 -5.80 -45.01
N SER A 60 -13.59 -5.85 -44.28
CA SER A 60 -13.46 -6.51 -43.00
C SER A 60 -13.20 -5.54 -41.84
N ASP A 61 -13.15 -4.24 -42.14
CA ASP A 61 -12.83 -3.19 -41.18
C ASP A 61 -11.62 -3.55 -40.30
N SER A 62 -10.56 -4.03 -40.92
CA SER A 62 -9.40 -4.60 -40.21
C SER A 62 -8.06 -4.27 -40.84
N GLN A 63 -7.00 -4.30 -40.03
CA GLN A 63 -5.60 -4.35 -40.43
C GLN A 63 -5.02 -5.70 -40.01
N THR A 64 -4.18 -6.29 -40.82
CA THR A 64 -3.54 -7.58 -40.52
C THR A 64 -2.13 -7.63 -41.06
N LEU A 65 -1.18 -8.03 -40.22
CA LEU A 65 0.19 -8.29 -40.61
C LEU A 65 0.77 -9.44 -39.80
N ASN A 66 1.66 -10.22 -40.41
CA ASN A 66 2.48 -11.19 -39.67
C ASN A 66 3.79 -10.49 -39.30
N LEU A 67 4.00 -10.27 -37.99
CA LEU A 67 5.16 -9.59 -37.42
C LEU A 67 6.19 -10.59 -36.93
N ASP A 68 7.46 -10.33 -37.10
CA ASP A 68 8.49 -11.03 -36.35
C ASP A 68 8.60 -10.52 -34.92
N SER A 69 9.22 -11.28 -34.04
CA SER A 69 9.36 -10.88 -32.63
C SER A 69 10.10 -9.54 -32.44
N THR A 70 10.99 -9.22 -33.38
CA THR A 70 11.78 -7.99 -33.40
C THR A 70 11.03 -6.78 -33.98
N ASP A 71 9.90 -7.01 -34.65
CA ASP A 71 9.08 -5.92 -35.19
C ASP A 71 8.23 -5.23 -34.12
N PHE A 72 7.87 -5.93 -33.04
CA PHE A 72 7.09 -5.34 -31.95
C PHE A 72 7.89 -4.27 -31.22
N LEU A 73 7.36 -3.06 -31.18
CA LEU A 73 8.02 -1.93 -30.55
C LEU A 73 8.08 -2.05 -29.03
N TYR A 74 7.05 -2.63 -28.43
CA TYR A 74 7.03 -2.93 -27.01
C TYR A 74 6.67 -4.39 -26.76
N THR A 75 7.47 -5.06 -25.97
CA THR A 75 7.18 -6.39 -25.43
C THR A 75 7.62 -6.48 -23.98
N PRO A 76 6.77 -6.95 -23.06
CA PRO A 76 7.16 -7.07 -21.65
C PRO A 76 8.16 -8.21 -21.39
N THR A 77 8.45 -9.03 -22.39
CA THR A 77 9.47 -10.09 -22.35
C THR A 77 10.03 -10.33 -23.76
N ARG A 78 11.27 -10.83 -23.84
CA ARG A 78 11.94 -11.17 -25.09
C ARG A 78 11.20 -12.24 -25.90
N HIS A 79 10.47 -13.13 -25.26
CA HIS A 79 9.77 -14.26 -25.88
C HIS A 79 8.25 -14.04 -25.85
N ILE A 80 7.71 -13.50 -26.94
CA ILE A 80 6.27 -13.17 -27.07
C ILE A 80 5.38 -14.40 -26.88
N GLU A 81 5.83 -15.59 -27.33
CA GLU A 81 5.09 -16.84 -27.17
C GLU A 81 4.83 -17.21 -25.71
N ASN A 82 5.64 -16.73 -24.77
CA ASN A 82 5.48 -16.97 -23.33
C ASN A 82 4.49 -16.01 -22.67
N LEU A 83 3.99 -15.01 -23.40
CA LEU A 83 2.97 -14.09 -22.91
C LEU A 83 1.57 -14.72 -22.87
N TYR A 84 1.34 -15.85 -23.53
CA TYR A 84 0.04 -16.52 -23.50
C TYR A 84 -0.18 -17.19 -22.14
N HIS A 85 -1.38 -17.04 -21.60
CA HIS A 85 -1.74 -17.57 -20.28
C HIS A 85 -1.66 -19.09 -20.20
N GLY A 86 -0.97 -19.61 -19.19
CA GLY A 86 -0.92 -21.03 -18.84
C GLY A 86 -0.10 -21.95 -19.74
N ARG A 87 0.32 -21.48 -20.93
CA ARG A 87 1.15 -22.26 -21.88
C ARG A 87 1.83 -21.36 -22.91
N ARG A 88 2.66 -21.94 -23.76
CA ARG A 88 3.24 -21.19 -24.90
C ARG A 88 2.23 -21.02 -26.04
N LEU A 89 2.29 -19.88 -26.71
CA LEU A 89 1.53 -19.60 -27.93
C LEU A 89 2.08 -20.46 -29.07
N VAL A 90 1.28 -21.40 -29.57
CA VAL A 90 1.69 -22.36 -30.60
C VAL A 90 0.90 -22.16 -31.89
N THR A 91 1.47 -22.57 -33.00
CA THR A 91 0.81 -22.56 -34.33
C THR A 91 -0.17 -23.73 -34.39
N SER A 92 -1.40 -23.46 -34.89
CA SER A 92 -2.36 -24.51 -35.24
C SER A 92 -2.62 -24.50 -36.76
N ARG A 93 -2.68 -25.72 -37.33
CA ARG A 93 -3.04 -25.89 -38.77
C ARG A 93 -4.51 -25.61 -39.01
N LYS A 94 -5.39 -25.95 -38.06
CA LYS A 94 -6.83 -25.71 -38.13
C LYS A 94 -7.17 -24.33 -37.60
N LYS A 95 -7.97 -23.54 -38.32
CA LYS A 95 -8.37 -22.19 -37.90
C LYS A 95 -9.15 -22.21 -36.58
N ALA A 96 -9.96 -23.25 -36.34
CA ALA A 96 -10.74 -23.43 -35.12
C ALA A 96 -9.88 -23.63 -33.87
N ASP A 97 -8.67 -24.18 -34.01
CA ASP A 97 -7.79 -24.48 -32.86
C ASP A 97 -6.73 -23.40 -32.61
N ARG A 98 -6.84 -22.26 -33.29
CA ARG A 98 -5.88 -21.15 -33.10
C ARG A 98 -6.13 -20.49 -31.76
N ILE A 99 -5.09 -20.49 -30.96
CA ILE A 99 -5.05 -19.75 -29.70
C ILE A 99 -4.50 -18.35 -29.96
N SER A 100 -5.10 -17.35 -29.29
CA SER A 100 -4.70 -15.94 -29.41
C SER A 100 -4.80 -15.22 -28.08
N MET A 101 -3.95 -14.25 -27.88
CA MET A 101 -4.14 -13.20 -26.86
C MET A 101 -5.10 -12.18 -27.47
N ASN A 102 -6.16 -11.83 -26.74
CA ASN A 102 -7.20 -10.93 -27.24
C ASN A 102 -7.33 -9.73 -26.32
N PHE A 103 -7.39 -8.55 -26.93
CA PHE A 103 -7.54 -7.28 -26.25
C PHE A 103 -8.69 -6.52 -26.90
N LEU A 104 -9.71 -6.20 -26.11
CA LEU A 104 -10.89 -5.48 -26.59
C LEU A 104 -11.00 -4.15 -25.86
N PHE A 105 -11.04 -3.08 -26.65
CA PHE A 105 -11.27 -1.72 -26.18
C PHE A 105 -12.65 -1.27 -26.60
N LYS A 106 -13.44 -0.76 -25.67
CA LYS A 106 -14.76 -0.16 -25.92
C LYS A 106 -14.80 1.24 -25.34
N ASP A 107 -15.12 2.22 -26.16
CA ASP A 107 -15.30 3.59 -25.72
C ASP A 107 -16.53 4.18 -26.40
N ASN A 108 -17.49 4.63 -25.59
CA ASN A 108 -18.83 4.99 -26.06
C ASN A 108 -19.45 3.86 -26.89
N ASN A 109 -19.83 4.12 -28.13
CA ASN A 109 -20.41 3.13 -29.05
C ASN A 109 -19.37 2.47 -29.97
N GLU A 110 -18.10 2.83 -29.86
CA GLU A 110 -17.01 2.33 -30.67
C GLU A 110 -16.26 1.19 -29.99
N GLN A 111 -15.81 0.23 -30.77
CA GLN A 111 -14.98 -0.85 -30.24
C GLN A 111 -13.86 -1.22 -31.19
N THR A 112 -12.74 -1.65 -30.62
CA THR A 112 -11.59 -2.17 -31.35
C THR A 112 -11.09 -3.43 -30.66
N SER A 113 -10.84 -4.49 -31.44
CA SER A 113 -10.17 -5.68 -30.95
C SER A 113 -8.78 -5.83 -31.57
N ILE A 114 -7.82 -6.21 -30.73
CA ILE A 114 -6.44 -6.48 -31.10
C ILE A 114 -6.14 -7.93 -30.74
N ASN A 115 -5.80 -8.75 -31.74
CA ASN A 115 -5.57 -10.18 -31.57
C ASN A 115 -4.15 -10.53 -32.01
N VAL A 116 -3.42 -11.23 -31.14
CA VAL A 116 -2.06 -11.70 -31.45
C VAL A 116 -2.03 -13.23 -31.31
N SER A 117 -1.71 -13.90 -32.40
CA SER A 117 -1.62 -15.37 -32.49
C SER A 117 -0.33 -15.81 -33.19
N ARG A 118 0.11 -17.05 -32.96
CA ARG A 118 1.27 -17.60 -33.67
C ARG A 118 0.95 -17.82 -35.16
N GLY A 119 1.71 -17.20 -36.05
CA GLY A 119 1.58 -17.34 -37.49
C GLY A 119 2.15 -18.67 -38.01
N LYS A 120 1.78 -19.05 -39.22
CA LYS A 120 2.25 -20.31 -39.85
C LYS A 120 3.76 -20.31 -40.16
N ASN A 121 4.34 -19.15 -40.42
CA ASN A 121 5.74 -18.99 -40.84
C ASN A 121 6.67 -18.54 -39.69
N GLY A 122 6.33 -18.87 -38.45
CA GLY A 122 7.18 -18.56 -37.31
C GLY A 122 6.95 -17.19 -36.67
N GLY A 123 6.30 -16.22 -37.36
CA GLY A 123 5.95 -14.91 -36.83
C GLY A 123 4.67 -14.89 -36.02
N PHE A 124 4.17 -13.70 -35.71
CA PHE A 124 2.95 -13.46 -34.96
C PHE A 124 1.92 -12.71 -35.80
N ALA A 125 0.82 -13.38 -36.13
CA ALA A 125 -0.28 -12.76 -36.83
C ALA A 125 -1.00 -11.78 -35.89
N THR A 126 -0.83 -10.49 -36.20
CA THR A 126 -1.47 -9.40 -35.47
C THR A 126 -2.64 -8.88 -36.28
N VAL A 127 -3.83 -8.86 -35.71
CA VAL A 127 -5.07 -8.43 -36.34
C VAL A 127 -5.73 -7.35 -35.49
N VAL A 128 -6.01 -6.20 -36.09
CA VAL A 128 -6.78 -5.11 -35.46
C VAL A 128 -8.10 -4.97 -36.21
N THR A 129 -9.22 -5.02 -35.52
CA THR A 129 -10.56 -4.84 -36.09
C THR A 129 -11.28 -3.70 -35.38
N GLY A 130 -12.15 -2.95 -36.12
CA GLY A 130 -12.83 -1.75 -35.59
C GLY A 130 -12.02 -0.49 -35.93
N LYS A 131 -12.28 0.09 -37.10
CA LYS A 131 -11.46 1.15 -37.68
C LYS A 131 -11.49 2.45 -36.90
N VAL A 132 -12.66 2.90 -36.42
CA VAL A 132 -12.82 4.24 -35.84
C VAL A 132 -11.95 4.39 -34.60
N LEU A 133 -12.15 3.58 -33.58
CA LEU A 133 -11.33 3.60 -32.35
C LEU A 133 -9.91 3.07 -32.64
N GLY A 134 -9.76 2.12 -33.57
CA GLY A 134 -8.47 1.56 -33.98
C GLY A 134 -7.52 2.59 -34.60
N GLN A 135 -8.04 3.58 -35.32
CA GLN A 135 -7.24 4.69 -35.85
C GLN A 135 -6.76 5.64 -34.74
N GLN A 136 -7.54 5.83 -33.72
CA GLN A 136 -7.11 6.60 -32.52
C GLN A 136 -6.05 5.84 -31.73
N ILE A 137 -6.22 4.54 -31.54
CA ILE A 137 -5.28 3.69 -30.79
C ILE A 137 -3.92 3.59 -31.50
N ASN A 138 -3.91 3.51 -32.82
CA ASN A 138 -2.68 3.35 -33.60
C ASN A 138 -2.02 4.67 -34.01
N ASP A 139 -2.55 5.83 -33.55
CA ASP A 139 -1.91 7.12 -33.79
C ASP A 139 -0.59 7.21 -33.01
N ILE A 140 0.47 7.63 -33.69
CA ILE A 140 1.81 7.81 -33.13
C ILE A 140 2.09 9.27 -32.86
N GLU A 141 1.50 10.16 -33.63
CA GLU A 141 1.68 11.60 -33.45
C GLU A 141 0.98 12.10 -32.17
N HIS A 142 -0.16 11.47 -31.84
CA HIS A 142 -0.90 11.69 -30.61
C HIS A 142 -1.05 10.35 -29.87
N PRO A 143 -0.03 9.94 -29.10
CA PRO A 143 -0.02 8.63 -28.47
C PRO A 143 -1.24 8.40 -27.59
N PHE A 144 -2.03 7.38 -27.92
CA PHE A 144 -3.25 7.05 -27.16
C PHE A 144 -2.94 6.66 -25.71
N CYS A 145 -1.80 6.03 -25.50
CA CYS A 145 -1.35 5.56 -24.21
C CYS A 145 0.14 5.87 -24.01
N VAL A 146 0.50 6.22 -22.78
CA VAL A 146 1.89 6.36 -22.34
C VAL A 146 2.10 5.53 -21.08
N TYR A 147 3.16 4.73 -21.08
CA TYR A 147 3.55 3.89 -19.96
C TYR A 147 4.74 4.48 -19.21
N VAL A 148 4.62 4.58 -17.90
CA VAL A 148 5.67 5.01 -16.96
C VAL A 148 5.99 3.84 -16.05
N PRO A 149 7.16 3.19 -16.20
CA PRO A 149 7.57 2.10 -15.33
C PRO A 149 7.91 2.60 -13.91
N GLY A 150 7.78 1.74 -12.90
CA GLY A 150 8.01 2.09 -11.49
C GLY A 150 9.45 2.47 -11.16
N ILE A 151 10.43 1.94 -11.91
CA ILE A 151 11.84 2.30 -11.81
C ILE A 151 12.29 2.77 -13.19
N ALA A 152 12.25 4.07 -13.40
CA ALA A 152 12.70 4.65 -14.66
C ALA A 152 13.96 5.49 -14.42
N GLY A 153 15.11 4.85 -14.56
CA GLY A 153 16.37 5.57 -14.71
C GLY A 153 16.37 6.39 -15.99
N ILE A 154 17.12 7.48 -16.01
CA ILE A 154 17.36 8.29 -17.22
C ILE A 154 18.83 8.13 -17.65
N PRO A 155 19.17 8.30 -18.93
CA PRO A 155 20.56 8.32 -19.38
C PRO A 155 21.31 9.51 -18.76
N ILE A 156 22.60 9.33 -18.49
CA ILE A 156 23.48 10.40 -17.97
C ILE A 156 23.53 11.56 -18.96
N GLN A 157 23.56 11.27 -20.27
CA GLN A 157 23.57 12.24 -21.35
C GLN A 157 22.46 11.93 -22.34
N GLU A 158 21.79 12.94 -22.83
CA GLU A 158 20.69 12.82 -23.79
C GLU A 158 20.89 13.82 -24.91
N LYS A 159 21.02 13.30 -26.15
CA LYS A 159 21.13 14.12 -27.34
C LYS A 159 19.78 14.70 -27.74
N TYR A 160 19.82 15.83 -28.40
CA TYR A 160 18.64 16.38 -29.05
C TYR A 160 18.12 15.44 -30.13
N GLU A 161 16.84 15.15 -30.10
CA GLU A 161 16.13 14.28 -31.02
C GLU A 161 14.91 14.99 -31.63
N VAL A 162 14.58 14.62 -32.83
CA VAL A 162 13.42 15.19 -33.52
C VAL A 162 12.10 14.74 -32.87
N PRO A 163 11.04 15.57 -32.89
CA PRO A 163 9.79 15.27 -32.17
C PRO A 163 9.17 13.91 -32.50
N ILE A 164 9.24 13.46 -33.75
CA ILE A 164 8.69 12.15 -34.14
C ILE A 164 9.44 10.98 -33.48
N ALA A 165 10.74 11.10 -33.22
CA ALA A 165 11.52 10.08 -32.53
C ALA A 165 11.09 9.99 -31.06
N ILE A 166 10.85 11.15 -30.42
CA ILE A 166 10.36 11.26 -29.05
C ILE A 166 8.94 10.68 -28.94
N LYS A 167 8.03 11.00 -29.86
CA LYS A 167 6.66 10.44 -29.87
C LYS A 167 6.64 8.92 -30.02
N LYS A 168 7.54 8.35 -30.82
CA LYS A 168 7.70 6.89 -30.94
C LYS A 168 8.17 6.22 -29.64
N SER A 169 8.80 6.95 -28.73
CA SER A 169 9.22 6.40 -27.44
C SER A 169 8.03 5.99 -26.55
N ALA A 170 6.90 6.70 -26.66
CA ALA A 170 5.67 6.31 -25.96
C ALA A 170 5.19 4.92 -26.41
N THR A 171 5.30 4.62 -27.72
CA THR A 171 4.96 3.29 -28.26
C THR A 171 5.91 2.20 -27.76
N ARG A 172 7.21 2.51 -27.62
CA ARG A 172 8.23 1.58 -27.12
C ARG A 172 8.20 1.43 -25.59
N GLY A 173 7.58 2.36 -24.88
CA GLY A 173 7.60 2.39 -23.40
C GLY A 173 8.97 2.77 -22.83
N ASP A 174 9.79 3.48 -23.61
CA ASP A 174 11.15 3.92 -23.26
C ASP A 174 11.31 5.45 -23.23
N SER A 175 10.21 6.17 -22.95
CA SER A 175 10.19 7.64 -22.92
C SER A 175 11.12 8.25 -21.87
N ASN A 176 11.55 7.47 -20.88
CA ASN A 176 12.57 7.87 -19.92
C ASN A 176 13.92 8.22 -20.57
N ASN A 177 14.23 7.64 -21.72
CA ASN A 177 15.45 7.94 -22.47
C ASN A 177 15.40 9.29 -23.22
N TYR A 178 14.23 9.94 -23.23
CA TYR A 178 13.96 11.19 -23.94
C TYR A 178 13.40 12.29 -22.99
N LEU A 179 13.64 12.15 -21.68
CA LEU A 179 13.05 13.06 -20.71
C LEU A 179 13.54 14.51 -20.87
N ARG A 180 14.83 14.72 -21.13
CA ARG A 180 15.38 16.07 -21.34
C ARG A 180 14.84 16.70 -22.62
N ASN A 181 14.67 15.93 -23.70
CA ASN A 181 14.00 16.38 -24.92
C ASN A 181 12.54 16.78 -24.66
N ILE A 182 11.82 15.97 -23.89
CA ILE A 182 10.43 16.25 -23.50
C ILE A 182 10.37 17.56 -22.70
N LEU A 183 11.26 17.73 -21.71
CA LEU A 183 11.33 18.96 -20.92
C LEU A 183 11.70 20.18 -21.76
N LEU A 184 12.61 20.05 -22.73
CA LEU A 184 12.96 21.12 -23.66
C LEU A 184 11.74 21.52 -24.49
N ASP A 185 10.99 20.57 -25.03
CA ASP A 185 9.82 20.88 -25.88
C ASP A 185 8.70 21.56 -25.09
N ILE A 186 8.38 21.05 -23.88
CA ILE A 186 7.36 21.71 -23.04
C ILE A 186 7.81 23.08 -22.53
N SER A 187 9.11 23.30 -22.32
CA SER A 187 9.65 24.62 -21.89
C SER A 187 9.53 25.68 -22.97
N ASN A 188 9.44 25.30 -24.24
CA ASN A 188 9.20 26.20 -25.37
C ASN A 188 7.72 26.66 -25.47
N SER A 189 6.82 26.16 -24.60
CA SER A 189 5.42 26.55 -24.54
C SER A 189 5.09 27.06 -23.13
N ASP A 190 4.85 28.36 -23.00
CA ASP A 190 4.50 28.97 -21.72
C ASP A 190 3.31 28.29 -21.01
N ILE A 191 2.33 27.84 -21.79
CA ILE A 191 1.12 27.18 -21.25
C ILE A 191 1.49 25.82 -20.67
N LYS A 192 2.20 25.00 -21.44
CA LYS A 192 2.61 23.65 -20.98
C LYS A 192 3.59 23.73 -19.82
N TRP A 193 4.56 24.67 -19.90
CA TRP A 193 5.55 24.84 -18.85
C TRP A 193 4.93 25.28 -17.53
N LYS A 194 3.99 26.23 -17.57
CA LYS A 194 3.25 26.65 -16.37
C LYS A 194 2.41 25.51 -15.78
N ALA A 195 1.72 24.74 -16.62
CA ALA A 195 0.92 23.61 -16.14
C ALA A 195 1.80 22.51 -15.53
N PHE A 196 2.93 22.20 -16.14
CA PHE A 196 3.91 21.25 -15.63
C PHE A 196 4.51 21.70 -14.29
N THR A 197 5.08 22.92 -14.24
CA THR A 197 5.71 23.45 -13.01
C THR A 197 4.71 23.63 -11.88
N TYR A 198 3.47 23.99 -12.19
CA TYR A 198 2.40 24.04 -11.20
C TYR A 198 2.18 22.65 -10.56
N SER A 199 2.07 21.58 -11.36
CA SER A 199 1.89 20.22 -10.84
C SER A 199 3.05 19.78 -9.96
N ILE A 200 4.30 20.09 -10.34
CA ILE A 200 5.48 19.79 -9.53
C ILE A 200 5.40 20.54 -8.19
N ASN A 201 5.05 21.82 -8.21
CA ASN A 201 5.00 22.66 -7.01
C ASN A 201 3.84 22.30 -6.06
N GLN A 202 2.79 21.62 -6.51
CA GLN A 202 1.78 21.05 -5.62
C GLN A 202 2.33 19.91 -4.75
N ILE A 203 3.41 19.25 -5.18
CA ILE A 203 4.02 18.11 -4.49
C ILE A 203 5.32 18.53 -3.79
N TYR A 204 6.10 19.42 -4.42
CA TYR A 204 7.39 19.92 -3.95
C TYR A 204 7.39 21.44 -4.00
N SER A 205 7.16 22.11 -2.88
CA SER A 205 6.85 23.55 -2.79
C SER A 205 7.95 24.50 -3.25
N GLU A 206 9.20 24.05 -3.34
CA GLU A 206 10.37 24.93 -3.59
C GLU A 206 11.27 24.39 -4.71
N VAL A 207 10.71 23.60 -5.63
CA VAL A 207 11.47 23.05 -6.74
C VAL A 207 11.38 23.96 -7.96
N THR A 208 12.53 24.37 -8.48
CA THR A 208 12.66 25.09 -9.74
C THR A 208 13.41 24.23 -10.76
N ILE A 209 12.90 24.17 -11.99
CA ILE A 209 13.49 23.38 -13.06
C ILE A 209 13.96 24.31 -14.16
N ARG A 210 15.19 24.13 -14.63
CA ARG A 210 15.81 24.92 -15.68
C ARG A 210 16.31 23.99 -16.78
N VAL A 211 15.94 24.30 -18.02
CA VAL A 211 16.36 23.57 -19.21
C VAL A 211 17.30 24.43 -20.03
N GLU A 212 18.46 23.90 -20.39
CA GLU A 212 19.47 24.60 -21.18
C GLU A 212 19.81 23.77 -22.43
N PHE A 213 19.66 24.38 -23.60
CA PHE A 213 20.08 23.80 -24.86
C PHE A 213 20.69 24.88 -25.77
N LYS A 214 21.92 24.63 -26.21
CA LYS A 214 22.67 25.54 -27.09
C LYS A 214 22.95 24.79 -28.39
N ASP A 215 21.99 24.77 -29.28
CA ASP A 215 21.97 24.01 -30.56
C ASP A 215 23.21 24.19 -31.44
N ARG A 216 23.91 25.36 -31.32
CA ARG A 216 25.14 25.65 -32.09
C ARG A 216 26.43 25.20 -31.40
N ILE A 217 26.36 24.74 -30.15
CA ILE A 217 27.55 24.47 -29.34
C ILE A 217 27.54 23.05 -28.80
N SER A 218 26.37 22.50 -28.48
CA SER A 218 26.23 21.17 -27.89
C SER A 218 25.11 20.38 -28.57
N GLU A 219 25.32 19.11 -28.75
CA GLU A 219 24.28 18.15 -29.16
C GLU A 219 23.48 17.62 -27.97
N PHE A 220 23.91 17.92 -26.73
CA PHE A 220 23.30 17.45 -25.48
C PHE A 220 22.44 18.52 -24.84
N ILE A 221 21.37 18.08 -24.21
CA ILE A 221 20.43 18.91 -23.46
C ILE A 221 20.77 18.77 -21.97
N ASP A 222 20.97 19.90 -21.30
CA ASP A 222 21.20 19.97 -19.87
C ASP A 222 19.93 20.40 -19.15
N VAL A 223 19.60 19.72 -18.04
CA VAL A 223 18.47 20.06 -17.18
C VAL A 223 18.96 20.08 -15.74
N TYR A 224 18.69 21.17 -15.07
CA TYR A 224 19.02 21.41 -13.68
C TYR A 224 17.75 21.54 -12.85
N VAL A 225 17.82 21.03 -11.63
CA VAL A 225 16.73 21.08 -10.65
C VAL A 225 17.28 21.71 -9.38
N GLU A 226 16.76 22.88 -9.04
CA GLU A 226 17.04 23.56 -7.79
C GLU A 226 16.02 23.11 -6.75
N ASN A 227 16.52 22.62 -5.62
CA ASN A 227 15.71 22.26 -4.45
C ASN A 227 16.49 22.64 -3.18
N ASP A 228 15.85 23.33 -2.25
CA ASP A 228 16.44 23.82 -1.01
C ASP A 228 17.73 24.65 -1.23
N GLY A 229 17.78 25.45 -2.32
CA GLY A 229 18.93 26.30 -2.67
C GLY A 229 20.13 25.53 -3.26
N ILE A 230 19.96 24.24 -3.58
CA ILE A 230 20.98 23.39 -4.21
C ILE A 230 20.56 23.10 -5.65
N ASP A 231 21.39 23.47 -6.61
CA ASP A 231 21.19 23.24 -8.04
C ASP A 231 21.91 21.94 -8.46
N LEU A 232 21.14 20.93 -8.87
CA LEU A 232 21.64 19.60 -9.23
C LEU A 232 21.25 19.23 -10.67
N PRO A 233 22.12 18.52 -11.41
CA PRO A 233 21.72 17.91 -12.68
C PRO A 233 20.57 16.93 -12.48
N LEU A 234 19.69 16.79 -13.48
CA LEU A 234 18.48 15.96 -13.43
C LEU A 234 18.75 14.49 -13.07
N ASP A 235 19.89 13.94 -13.47
CA ASP A 235 20.32 12.57 -13.15
C ASP A 235 20.86 12.39 -11.73
N SER A 236 21.06 13.49 -11.00
CA SER A 236 21.58 13.49 -9.63
C SER A 236 20.53 13.75 -8.55
N ILE A 237 19.29 14.02 -8.94
CA ILE A 237 18.17 14.24 -8.00
C ILE A 237 17.62 12.92 -7.45
N GLY A 238 16.86 13.01 -6.35
CA GLY A 238 16.21 11.85 -5.74
C GLY A 238 15.18 11.19 -6.68
N THR A 239 15.13 9.86 -6.66
CA THR A 239 14.29 9.03 -7.55
C THR A 239 12.80 9.40 -7.50
N GLY A 240 12.26 9.76 -6.34
CA GLY A 240 10.86 10.15 -6.19
C GLY A 240 10.53 11.47 -6.91
N LEU A 241 11.43 12.48 -6.81
CA LEU A 241 11.27 13.74 -7.55
C LEU A 241 11.41 13.50 -9.06
N LEU A 242 12.40 12.70 -9.48
CA LEU A 242 12.60 12.34 -10.89
C LEU A 242 11.35 11.68 -11.47
N GLN A 243 10.77 10.71 -10.78
CA GLN A 243 9.56 10.01 -11.21
C GLN A 243 8.36 10.96 -11.30
N THR A 244 8.23 11.88 -10.35
CA THR A 244 7.18 12.92 -10.38
C THR A 244 7.35 13.83 -11.61
N ILE A 245 8.58 14.27 -11.91
CA ILE A 245 8.89 15.05 -13.11
C ILE A 245 8.53 14.27 -14.38
N GLN A 246 8.87 13.00 -14.47
CA GLN A 246 8.52 12.15 -15.63
C GLN A 246 7.01 12.08 -15.85
N ILE A 247 6.24 11.81 -14.80
CA ILE A 247 4.77 11.68 -14.90
C ILE A 247 4.16 12.94 -15.50
N PHE A 248 4.43 14.10 -14.91
CA PHE A 248 3.80 15.36 -15.34
C PHE A 248 4.36 15.88 -16.67
N ALA A 249 5.66 15.67 -16.95
CA ALA A 249 6.22 15.98 -18.25
C ALA A 249 5.55 15.15 -19.37
N TYR A 250 5.27 13.86 -19.13
CA TYR A 250 4.61 13.01 -20.12
C TYR A 250 3.14 13.38 -20.31
N ILE A 251 2.42 13.76 -19.26
CA ILE A 251 1.05 14.28 -19.38
C ILE A 251 1.03 15.52 -20.27
N GLU A 252 1.93 16.48 -20.05
CA GLU A 252 1.96 17.74 -20.81
C GLU A 252 2.46 17.58 -22.25
N TYR A 253 3.46 16.71 -22.46
CA TYR A 253 4.04 16.54 -23.80
C TYR A 253 3.17 15.71 -24.72
N PHE A 254 2.78 14.52 -24.26
CA PHE A 254 2.04 13.56 -25.08
C PHE A 254 0.54 13.81 -25.10
N ASN A 255 -0.02 14.44 -24.07
CA ASN A 255 -1.46 14.62 -23.87
C ASN A 255 -2.25 13.33 -24.16
N PRO A 256 -1.91 12.20 -23.49
CA PRO A 256 -2.46 10.88 -23.82
C PRO A 256 -3.89 10.74 -23.33
N ARG A 257 -4.67 9.83 -23.94
CA ARG A 257 -5.96 9.41 -23.38
C ARG A 257 -5.83 8.47 -22.19
N ILE A 258 -4.74 7.69 -22.13
CA ILE A 258 -4.43 6.80 -21.00
C ILE A 258 -2.98 7.01 -20.57
N ILE A 259 -2.74 7.25 -19.30
CA ILE A 259 -1.40 7.12 -18.72
C ILE A 259 -1.38 5.93 -17.77
N LEU A 260 -0.40 5.05 -17.96
CA LEU A 260 -0.20 3.84 -17.17
C LEU A 260 1.01 4.03 -16.27
N LEU A 261 0.80 3.99 -14.96
CA LEU A 261 1.83 4.20 -13.96
C LEU A 261 2.00 2.90 -13.15
N ASP A 262 3.18 2.30 -13.17
CA ASP A 262 3.46 1.09 -12.40
C ASP A 262 4.21 1.48 -11.12
N GLU A 263 3.54 1.40 -9.97
CA GLU A 263 4.05 1.77 -8.63
C GLU A 263 4.70 3.18 -8.56
N PRO A 264 4.00 4.25 -8.97
CA PRO A 264 4.55 5.61 -9.04
C PRO A 264 4.90 6.20 -7.67
N ASP A 265 4.50 5.53 -6.60
CA ASP A 265 4.62 5.96 -5.20
C ASP A 265 5.78 5.27 -4.44
N SER A 266 6.43 4.24 -5.03
CA SER A 266 7.38 3.38 -4.34
C SER A 266 8.59 4.12 -3.73
N HIS A 267 8.97 5.27 -4.29
CA HIS A 267 10.10 6.08 -3.83
C HIS A 267 9.68 7.40 -3.16
N LEU A 268 8.39 7.58 -2.87
CA LEU A 268 7.86 8.81 -2.29
C LEU A 268 7.59 8.65 -0.79
N HIS A 269 7.92 9.70 -0.03
CA HIS A 269 7.48 9.80 1.36
C HIS A 269 5.93 9.83 1.43
N PRO A 270 5.29 9.26 2.47
CA PRO A 270 3.82 9.19 2.61
C PRO A 270 3.07 10.48 2.31
N THR A 271 3.58 11.62 2.78
CA THR A 271 2.98 12.93 2.51
C THR A 271 3.00 13.27 1.01
N LYS A 272 4.10 12.96 0.32
CA LYS A 272 4.24 13.21 -1.13
C LYS A 272 3.37 12.26 -1.95
N GLN A 273 3.15 11.03 -1.48
CA GLN A 273 2.20 10.08 -2.09
C GLN A 273 0.77 10.65 -2.10
N LYS A 274 0.33 11.24 -0.98
CA LYS A 274 -0.99 11.91 -0.90
C LYS A 274 -1.10 13.10 -1.85
N PHE A 275 -0.05 13.90 -1.97
CA PHE A 275 -0.04 15.04 -2.89
C PHE A 275 -0.03 14.59 -4.35
N LEU A 276 0.76 13.57 -4.71
CA LEU A 276 0.75 12.98 -6.05
C LEU A 276 -0.66 12.50 -6.44
N ALA A 277 -1.32 11.77 -5.55
CA ALA A 277 -2.67 11.27 -5.78
C ALA A 277 -3.69 12.39 -6.02
N LYS A 278 -3.66 13.44 -5.19
CA LYS A 278 -4.53 14.62 -5.34
C LYS A 278 -4.25 15.37 -6.64
N GLU A 279 -2.99 15.53 -7.00
CA GLU A 279 -2.61 16.24 -8.23
C GLU A 279 -3.02 15.46 -9.48
N LEU A 280 -2.87 14.13 -9.50
CA LEU A 280 -3.38 13.28 -10.57
C LEU A 280 -4.91 13.40 -10.71
N LEU A 281 -5.63 13.43 -9.59
CA LEU A 281 -7.08 13.65 -9.59
C LEU A 281 -7.43 15.01 -10.17
N ARG A 282 -6.73 16.09 -9.78
CA ARG A 282 -6.92 17.42 -10.33
C ARG A 282 -6.72 17.44 -11.83
N ARG A 283 -5.65 16.81 -12.33
CA ARG A 283 -5.35 16.72 -13.77
C ARG A 283 -6.42 16.00 -14.56
N THR A 284 -7.00 14.92 -14.01
CA THR A 284 -8.12 14.21 -14.67
C THR A 284 -9.42 15.03 -14.63
N SER A 285 -9.59 15.94 -13.68
CA SER A 285 -10.74 16.84 -13.62
C SER A 285 -10.65 17.98 -14.63
N GLU A 286 -9.43 18.46 -14.91
CA GLU A 286 -9.18 19.50 -15.92
C GLU A 286 -9.20 18.94 -17.36
N ASN A 287 -8.72 17.72 -17.54
CA ASN A 287 -8.75 17.00 -18.82
C ASN A 287 -9.63 15.75 -18.70
N THR A 288 -10.90 15.86 -19.06
CA THR A 288 -11.89 14.78 -18.96
C THR A 288 -11.59 13.57 -19.86
N ASP A 289 -10.78 13.76 -20.91
CA ASP A 289 -10.34 12.67 -21.79
C ASP A 289 -9.21 11.84 -21.20
N LEU A 290 -8.42 12.43 -20.28
CA LEU A 290 -7.31 11.75 -19.61
C LEU A 290 -7.85 10.70 -18.62
N LYS A 291 -7.37 9.47 -18.77
CA LYS A 291 -7.59 8.38 -17.81
C LYS A 291 -6.25 7.98 -17.20
N VAL A 292 -6.14 8.13 -15.90
CA VAL A 292 -4.96 7.70 -15.15
C VAL A 292 -5.22 6.30 -14.60
N VAL A 293 -4.31 5.39 -14.87
CA VAL A 293 -4.30 4.03 -14.31
C VAL A 293 -2.97 3.83 -13.60
N PHE A 294 -3.00 3.55 -12.31
CA PHE A 294 -1.78 3.25 -11.59
C PHE A 294 -1.93 2.08 -10.62
N SER A 295 -0.86 1.30 -10.50
CA SER A 295 -0.74 0.28 -9.47
C SER A 295 -0.11 0.87 -8.22
N THR A 296 -0.56 0.45 -7.04
CA THR A 296 0.02 0.88 -5.78
C THR A 296 -0.17 -0.16 -4.67
N HIS A 297 0.73 -0.11 -3.69
CA HIS A 297 0.62 -0.77 -2.40
C HIS A 297 0.48 0.25 -1.25
N SER A 298 0.31 1.54 -1.58
CA SER A 298 0.24 2.61 -0.59
C SER A 298 -1.15 2.79 0.01
N ARG A 299 -1.26 2.56 1.30
CA ARG A 299 -2.44 2.93 2.09
C ARG A 299 -2.71 4.45 2.07
N TYR A 300 -1.66 5.27 2.01
CA TYR A 300 -1.77 6.73 2.04
C TYR A 300 -2.45 7.31 0.80
N ILE A 301 -2.21 6.69 -0.36
CA ILE A 301 -2.91 7.02 -1.61
C ILE A 301 -4.38 6.65 -1.49
N LEU A 302 -4.67 5.44 -1.01
CA LEU A 302 -6.05 4.97 -0.88
C LEU A 302 -6.86 5.81 0.10
N GLU A 303 -6.31 6.13 1.27
CA GLU A 303 -6.94 7.02 2.25
C GLU A 303 -7.26 8.41 1.64
N SER A 304 -6.37 8.95 0.81
CA SER A 304 -6.53 10.27 0.22
C SER A 304 -7.55 10.34 -0.91
N LEU A 305 -7.89 9.21 -1.51
CA LEU A 305 -8.78 9.08 -2.67
C LEU A 305 -10.03 8.24 -2.39
N ASP A 306 -10.31 7.95 -1.11
CA ASP A 306 -11.45 7.14 -0.71
C ASP A 306 -12.76 7.71 -1.28
N ASN A 307 -13.55 6.84 -1.91
CA ASN A 307 -14.82 7.14 -2.60
C ASN A 307 -14.71 8.07 -3.84
N ILE A 308 -13.50 8.50 -4.26
CA ILE A 308 -13.33 9.39 -5.41
C ILE A 308 -12.76 8.63 -6.61
N ALA A 309 -11.79 7.75 -6.38
CA ALA A 309 -11.14 6.96 -7.43
C ALA A 309 -11.87 5.63 -7.67
N ASN A 310 -11.76 5.14 -8.90
CA ASN A 310 -12.17 3.78 -9.26
C ASN A 310 -11.10 2.79 -8.80
N VAL A 311 -11.39 2.05 -7.75
CA VAL A 311 -10.46 1.07 -7.22
C VAL A 311 -10.76 -0.31 -7.75
N VAL A 312 -9.77 -0.95 -8.38
CA VAL A 312 -9.84 -2.28 -8.95
C VAL A 312 -8.89 -3.20 -8.19
N HIS A 313 -9.45 -4.17 -7.50
CA HIS A 313 -8.70 -5.15 -6.73
C HIS A 313 -8.40 -6.39 -7.56
N PHE A 314 -7.14 -6.78 -7.61
CA PHE A 314 -6.65 -7.95 -8.33
C PHE A 314 -6.34 -9.10 -7.38
N GLN A 315 -6.93 -10.26 -7.67
CA GLN A 315 -6.67 -11.49 -6.95
C GLN A 315 -6.53 -12.65 -7.94
N ASN A 316 -5.38 -13.31 -7.96
CA ASN A 316 -5.10 -14.48 -8.81
C ASN A 316 -5.45 -14.31 -10.30
N GLY A 317 -5.18 -13.14 -10.88
CA GLY A 317 -5.45 -12.85 -12.30
C GLY A 317 -6.89 -12.48 -12.61
N SER A 318 -7.75 -12.34 -11.60
CA SER A 318 -9.13 -11.84 -11.69
C SER A 318 -9.23 -10.46 -11.07
N SER A 319 -10.26 -9.69 -11.43
CA SER A 319 -10.55 -8.40 -10.79
C SER A 319 -11.89 -8.41 -10.10
N ILE A 320 -11.97 -7.72 -8.96
CA ILE A 320 -13.19 -7.44 -8.23
C ILE A 320 -13.34 -5.92 -8.21
N THR A 321 -14.45 -5.42 -8.76
CA THR A 321 -14.78 -3.99 -8.79
C THR A 321 -15.77 -3.63 -7.68
N GLY A 322 -15.79 -2.36 -7.26
CA GLY A 322 -16.75 -1.86 -6.27
C GLY A 322 -16.42 -2.21 -4.81
N ILE A 323 -15.18 -2.57 -4.53
CA ILE A 323 -14.71 -2.80 -3.16
C ILE A 323 -14.34 -1.46 -2.55
N GLN A 324 -14.94 -1.15 -1.41
CA GLN A 324 -14.61 0.05 -0.65
C GLN A 324 -13.31 -0.14 0.14
N GLY A 325 -12.58 0.96 0.36
CA GLY A 325 -11.17 1.09 0.77
C GLY A 325 -10.58 0.14 1.82
N SER A 326 -11.38 -0.44 2.70
CA SER A 326 -10.90 -1.22 3.84
C SER A 326 -10.44 -2.66 3.51
N LYS A 327 -11.04 -3.34 2.53
CA LYS A 327 -10.55 -4.66 2.06
C LYS A 327 -9.17 -4.56 1.40
N ILE A 328 -8.95 -3.44 0.80
CA ILE A 328 -7.76 -3.03 0.10
C ILE A 328 -6.58 -2.85 1.04
N LEU A 329 -6.82 -2.21 2.19
CA LEU A 329 -5.79 -2.04 3.22
C LEU A 329 -5.35 -3.37 3.83
N LEU A 330 -6.26 -4.33 3.93
CA LEU A 330 -5.95 -5.70 4.35
C LEU A 330 -5.10 -6.44 3.31
N ASP A 331 -5.35 -6.26 2.02
CA ASP A 331 -4.58 -6.93 0.96
C ASP A 331 -3.21 -6.30 0.71
N ILE A 332 -3.07 -5.01 0.96
CA ILE A 332 -1.78 -4.30 0.85
C ILE A 332 -0.87 -4.59 2.04
N GLY A 333 -1.44 -4.88 3.21
CA GLY A 333 -0.71 -5.12 4.46
C GLY A 333 -0.60 -6.58 4.89
N ALA A 334 -1.36 -7.51 4.30
CA ALA A 334 -1.49 -8.83 4.88
C ALA A 334 -1.61 -9.96 3.85
N ALA A 335 -0.66 -10.89 3.92
CA ALA A 335 -0.87 -12.29 3.55
C ALA A 335 -2.03 -12.94 4.36
N ASP A 336 -2.62 -12.22 5.30
CA ASP A 336 -3.58 -12.69 6.30
C ASP A 336 -5.05 -12.53 5.88
N ALA A 337 -5.38 -11.79 4.82
CA ALA A 337 -6.77 -11.62 4.40
C ALA A 337 -7.40 -12.94 3.94
N ASP A 338 -6.67 -13.79 3.23
CA ASP A 338 -7.15 -15.13 2.84
C ASP A 338 -7.37 -16.02 4.08
N TYR A 339 -6.56 -15.84 5.13
CA TYR A 339 -6.71 -16.52 6.41
C TYR A 339 -7.93 -16.01 7.19
N LEU A 340 -8.17 -14.68 7.21
CA LEU A 340 -9.35 -14.06 7.81
C LEU A 340 -10.66 -14.59 7.23
N PHE A 341 -10.71 -14.76 5.90
CA PHE A 341 -11.93 -15.22 5.21
C PHE A 341 -12.11 -16.73 5.19
N SER A 342 -11.08 -17.52 5.51
CA SER A 342 -11.16 -18.97 5.58
C SER A 342 -11.86 -19.49 6.85
N LYS A 343 -11.93 -18.69 7.93
CA LYS A 343 -12.56 -19.06 9.20
C LYS A 343 -14.08 -18.88 9.15
N ARG A 344 -14.82 -19.96 9.10
CA ARG A 344 -16.30 -19.98 9.05
C ARG A 344 -16.98 -19.48 10.35
N SER A 345 -16.29 -19.48 11.47
CA SER A 345 -16.82 -19.14 12.82
C SER A 345 -16.28 -17.82 13.37
N LEU A 346 -15.68 -16.98 12.54
CA LEU A 346 -15.10 -15.70 12.96
C LEU A 346 -16.14 -14.76 13.57
N LYS A 347 -15.92 -14.34 14.81
CA LYS A 347 -16.76 -13.36 15.52
C LYS A 347 -16.03 -12.07 15.83
N TYR A 348 -14.70 -12.13 16.00
CA TYR A 348 -13.90 -11.01 16.46
C TYR A 348 -12.61 -10.84 15.64
N ILE A 349 -12.26 -9.60 15.36
CA ILE A 349 -10.93 -9.22 14.87
C ILE A 349 -10.29 -8.38 15.96
N VAL A 350 -9.18 -8.86 16.52
CA VAL A 350 -8.46 -8.17 17.59
C VAL A 350 -7.26 -7.44 17.00
N VAL A 351 -7.28 -6.13 17.09
CA VAL A 351 -6.23 -5.23 16.60
C VAL A 351 -5.32 -4.85 17.75
N THR A 352 -4.02 -5.06 17.63
CA THR A 352 -3.03 -4.85 18.69
C THR A 352 -1.78 -4.13 18.19
N GLU A 353 -1.04 -3.48 19.12
CA GLU A 353 0.30 -2.93 18.84
C GLU A 353 1.37 -4.02 18.75
N ASP A 354 1.14 -5.16 19.37
CA ASP A 354 2.10 -6.26 19.41
C ASP A 354 2.37 -6.81 18.01
N LYS A 355 3.62 -7.21 17.77
CA LYS A 355 3.97 -7.92 16.53
C LYS A 355 3.31 -9.28 16.51
N VAL A 356 2.43 -9.47 15.53
CA VAL A 356 1.77 -10.75 15.27
C VAL A 356 2.49 -11.42 14.13
N ASP A 357 3.41 -12.33 14.45
CA ASP A 357 4.14 -13.13 13.46
C ASP A 357 3.50 -14.53 13.40
N ASN A 358 3.11 -14.99 12.21
CA ASN A 358 2.48 -16.29 11.99
C ASN A 358 3.32 -17.47 12.52
N VAL A 359 4.65 -17.31 12.61
CA VAL A 359 5.58 -18.30 13.16
C VAL A 359 5.63 -18.26 14.69
N VAL A 360 5.32 -17.12 15.32
CA VAL A 360 5.40 -16.87 16.77
C VAL A 360 4.05 -16.96 17.47
N GLU A 361 2.95 -17.16 16.74
CA GLU A 361 1.57 -17.27 17.28
C GLU A 361 1.44 -18.22 18.47
N LYS A 362 2.25 -19.28 18.52
CA LYS A 362 2.28 -20.24 19.64
C LYS A 362 2.78 -19.64 20.96
N LYS A 363 3.47 -18.49 20.93
CA LYS A 363 4.02 -17.78 22.09
C LYS A 363 3.36 -16.42 22.34
N SER A 364 2.28 -16.09 21.64
CA SER A 364 1.58 -14.82 21.82
C SER A 364 0.87 -14.77 23.17
N TYR A 365 1.25 -13.82 24.02
CA TYR A 365 0.58 -13.53 25.30
C TYR A 365 -0.89 -13.20 25.07
N LEU A 366 -1.20 -12.34 24.09
CA LEU A 366 -2.56 -11.94 23.76
C LEU A 366 -3.42 -13.14 23.35
N LYS A 367 -2.90 -14.05 22.53
CA LYS A 367 -3.64 -15.26 22.16
C LYS A 367 -4.01 -16.12 23.37
N LYS A 368 -3.06 -16.33 24.31
CA LYS A 368 -3.31 -17.11 25.53
C LYS A 368 -4.28 -16.39 26.48
N PHE A 369 -4.20 -15.07 26.57
CA PHE A 369 -5.14 -14.26 27.32
C PHE A 369 -6.57 -14.39 26.76
N LEU A 370 -6.77 -14.24 25.46
CA LEU A 370 -8.07 -14.37 24.80
C LEU A 370 -8.68 -15.76 25.01
N LEU A 371 -7.88 -16.81 24.88
CA LEU A 371 -8.31 -18.19 25.13
C LEU A 371 -8.71 -18.41 26.59
N SER A 372 -8.03 -17.75 27.54
CA SER A 372 -8.38 -17.80 28.97
C SER A 372 -9.69 -17.05 29.30
N ASN A 373 -10.08 -16.11 28.44
CA ASN A 373 -11.31 -15.32 28.56
C ASN A 373 -12.46 -15.87 27.71
N ASN A 374 -12.57 -17.18 27.59
CA ASN A 374 -13.68 -17.91 26.95
C ASN A 374 -13.83 -17.67 25.44
N MET A 375 -12.78 -17.20 24.75
CA MET A 375 -12.77 -17.15 23.30
C MET A 375 -12.20 -18.44 22.71
N SER A 376 -12.82 -19.01 21.68
CA SER A 376 -12.26 -20.16 20.96
C SER A 376 -11.31 -19.69 19.83
N GLU A 377 -10.32 -20.52 19.49
CA GLU A 377 -9.29 -20.20 18.51
C GLU A 377 -9.87 -19.89 17.10
N ASP A 378 -11.04 -20.45 16.80
CA ASP A 378 -11.73 -20.23 15.52
C ASP A 378 -12.61 -18.97 15.50
N GLU A 379 -12.83 -18.33 16.66
CA GLU A 379 -13.72 -17.17 16.79
C GLU A 379 -13.00 -15.84 16.61
N PHE A 380 -11.66 -15.80 16.71
CA PHE A 380 -10.92 -14.54 16.59
C PHE A 380 -9.71 -14.65 15.69
N VAL A 381 -9.29 -13.50 15.19
CA VAL A 381 -8.02 -13.31 14.47
C VAL A 381 -7.30 -12.11 15.05
N LEU A 382 -5.98 -12.24 15.22
CA LEU A 382 -5.10 -11.16 15.67
C LEU A 382 -4.57 -10.38 14.49
N HIS A 383 -4.53 -9.07 14.60
CA HIS A 383 -3.95 -8.19 13.59
C HIS A 383 -3.09 -7.10 14.24
N SER A 384 -1.84 -6.93 13.76
CA SER A 384 -0.93 -5.89 14.23
C SER A 384 -1.03 -4.64 13.37
N TYR A 385 -1.03 -3.45 14.01
CA TYR A 385 -1.05 -2.17 13.29
C TYR A 385 0.32 -1.48 13.28
N GLU A 386 1.38 -2.16 12.98
CA GLU A 386 2.75 -1.62 12.95
C GLU A 386 2.80 -0.20 12.34
N GLY A 387 3.02 0.81 13.20
CA GLY A 387 3.32 2.19 12.78
C GLY A 387 2.16 3.09 12.36
N CYS A 388 0.89 2.70 12.58
CA CYS A 388 -0.28 3.58 12.43
C CYS A 388 -0.75 4.17 13.76
N THR A 389 -1.57 5.26 13.70
CA THR A 389 -2.32 5.68 14.88
C THR A 389 -3.36 4.61 15.23
N LYS A 390 -3.36 4.19 16.50
CA LYS A 390 -4.08 3.03 17.06
C LYS A 390 -5.55 2.91 16.62
N VAL A 391 -6.25 4.02 16.54
CA VAL A 391 -7.69 4.07 16.29
C VAL A 391 -8.03 4.21 14.83
N ASP A 392 -7.23 4.91 14.03
CA ASP A 392 -7.55 5.13 12.61
C ASP A 392 -7.51 3.85 11.79
N PHE A 393 -6.58 2.95 12.10
CA PHE A 393 -6.54 1.62 11.49
C PHE A 393 -7.78 0.78 11.86
N ALA A 394 -8.16 0.76 13.14
CA ALA A 394 -9.33 0.02 13.61
C ALA A 394 -10.65 0.58 13.02
N LYS A 395 -10.74 1.90 12.83
CA LYS A 395 -11.88 2.58 12.17
C LYS A 395 -12.07 2.13 10.73
N ILE A 396 -10.98 2.01 9.98
CA ILE A 396 -11.00 1.57 8.58
C ILE A 396 -11.41 0.09 8.53
N LEU A 397 -10.83 -0.72 9.41
CA LEU A 397 -11.11 -2.14 9.51
C LEU A 397 -12.59 -2.41 9.90
N GLU A 398 -13.16 -1.65 10.85
CA GLU A 398 -14.56 -1.78 11.25
C GLU A 398 -15.51 -1.48 10.09
N GLY A 399 -15.31 -0.37 9.38
CA GLY A 399 -16.14 -0.01 8.23
C GLY A 399 -16.17 -1.09 7.13
N PHE A 400 -15.08 -1.83 6.99
CA PHE A 400 -14.97 -2.99 6.11
C PHE A 400 -15.69 -4.22 6.66
N VAL A 401 -15.36 -4.63 7.88
CA VAL A 401 -15.89 -5.83 8.54
C VAL A 401 -17.42 -5.77 8.59
N ARG A 402 -17.97 -4.63 8.99
CA ARG A 402 -19.41 -4.40 9.06
C ARG A 402 -20.15 -4.63 7.75
N LYS A 403 -19.51 -4.32 6.60
CA LYS A 403 -20.12 -4.48 5.27
C LYS A 403 -19.95 -5.87 4.67
N GLN A 404 -18.82 -6.52 4.94
CA GLN A 404 -18.44 -7.77 4.28
C GLN A 404 -18.75 -9.03 5.12
N ILE A 405 -18.70 -8.90 6.45
CA ILE A 405 -18.94 -10.02 7.36
C ILE A 405 -19.89 -9.53 8.48
N PRO A 406 -21.20 -9.45 8.20
CA PRO A 406 -22.16 -9.01 9.20
C PRO A 406 -22.08 -9.86 10.48
N GLY A 407 -21.99 -9.20 11.63
CA GLY A 407 -21.89 -9.87 12.94
C GLY A 407 -20.49 -10.01 13.52
N VAL A 408 -19.42 -9.75 12.75
CA VAL A 408 -18.05 -9.69 13.28
C VAL A 408 -17.80 -8.32 13.92
N LYS A 409 -17.24 -8.32 15.13
CA LYS A 409 -16.88 -7.11 15.89
C LYS A 409 -15.37 -6.90 15.87
N VAL A 410 -14.93 -5.64 15.90
CA VAL A 410 -13.52 -5.29 16.00
C VAL A 410 -13.20 -4.88 17.43
N ILE A 411 -12.18 -5.51 18.01
CA ILE A 411 -11.65 -5.21 19.34
C ILE A 411 -10.31 -4.51 19.17
N VAL A 412 -10.15 -3.35 19.77
CA VAL A 412 -8.89 -2.61 19.84
C VAL A 412 -8.24 -2.93 21.18
N HIS A 413 -7.10 -3.63 21.14
CA HIS A 413 -6.28 -3.91 22.30
C HIS A 413 -5.16 -2.88 22.41
N ILE A 414 -5.03 -2.29 23.60
CA ILE A 414 -3.91 -1.42 23.96
C ILE A 414 -3.41 -1.74 25.37
N ASP A 415 -2.11 -1.65 25.54
CA ASP A 415 -1.51 -1.67 26.87
C ASP A 415 -1.84 -0.36 27.62
N ARG A 416 -2.09 -0.49 28.92
CA ARG A 416 -2.37 0.68 29.77
C ARG A 416 -1.19 1.64 29.84
N ASP A 417 0.02 1.14 29.73
CA ASP A 417 1.26 1.87 29.97
C ASP A 417 1.25 2.56 31.38
N GLN A 418 1.50 3.86 31.41
CA GLN A 418 1.50 4.67 32.64
C GLN A 418 0.17 5.40 32.91
N ARG A 419 -0.91 5.05 32.18
CA ARG A 419 -2.22 5.70 32.28
C ARG A 419 -2.99 5.19 33.48
N ILE A 420 -3.55 6.09 34.28
CA ILE A 420 -4.42 5.76 35.42
C ILE A 420 -5.90 5.71 34.98
N ASP A 421 -6.75 5.20 35.88
CA ASP A 421 -8.19 5.23 35.68
C ASP A 421 -8.69 6.69 35.64
N GLY A 422 -9.46 7.04 34.59
CA GLY A 422 -9.93 8.41 34.37
C GLY A 422 -8.97 9.29 33.56
N ASP A 423 -7.89 8.72 33.00
CA ASP A 423 -6.96 9.41 32.11
C ASP A 423 -7.70 9.98 30.89
N ARG A 424 -7.37 11.23 30.52
CA ARG A 424 -8.06 11.95 29.43
C ARG A 424 -7.85 11.31 28.06
N GLU A 425 -6.68 10.75 27.81
CA GLU A 425 -6.38 10.06 26.56
C GLU A 425 -7.20 8.78 26.45
N LEU A 426 -7.32 8.00 27.55
CA LEU A 426 -8.16 6.80 27.61
C LEU A 426 -9.64 7.13 27.41
N ILE A 427 -10.14 8.21 28.05
CA ILE A 427 -11.54 8.64 27.87
C ILE A 427 -11.81 9.06 26.44
N LYS A 428 -10.90 9.84 25.83
CA LYS A 428 -11.01 10.23 24.43
C LYS A 428 -11.02 9.01 23.52
N LEU A 429 -10.14 8.05 23.76
CA LEU A 429 -10.02 6.83 22.98
C LEU A 429 -11.28 5.96 23.10
N GLN A 430 -11.85 5.88 24.31
CA GLN A 430 -13.11 5.17 24.55
C GLN A 430 -14.25 5.81 23.74
N ASN A 431 -14.42 7.14 23.84
CA ASN A 431 -15.43 7.85 23.08
C ASN A 431 -15.26 7.67 21.57
N ASP A 432 -14.02 7.76 21.08
CA ASP A 432 -13.67 7.54 19.67
C ASP A 432 -14.00 6.11 19.17
N CYS A 433 -13.89 5.11 20.06
CA CYS A 433 -14.27 3.73 19.76
C CYS A 433 -15.78 3.54 19.80
N ASP A 434 -16.46 4.07 20.84
CA ASP A 434 -17.91 3.95 21.02
C ASP A 434 -18.69 4.59 19.87
N ASP A 435 -18.28 5.78 19.40
CA ASP A 435 -18.87 6.48 18.26
C ASP A 435 -18.89 5.67 16.98
N ARG A 436 -18.07 4.63 16.90
CA ARG A 436 -17.89 3.80 15.70
C ARG A 436 -18.25 2.33 15.87
N GLY A 437 -18.70 1.94 17.05
CA GLY A 437 -19.06 0.55 17.36
C GLY A 437 -17.86 -0.39 17.49
N LEU A 438 -16.68 0.15 17.81
CA LEU A 438 -15.48 -0.60 18.17
C LEU A 438 -15.52 -0.98 19.64
N LEU A 439 -14.98 -2.15 19.99
CA LEU A 439 -14.78 -2.56 21.36
C LEU A 439 -13.35 -2.20 21.79
N LEU A 440 -13.20 -1.37 22.83
CA LEU A 440 -11.87 -1.02 23.37
C LEU A 440 -11.53 -1.90 24.56
N PHE A 441 -10.41 -2.59 24.50
CA PHE A 441 -9.81 -3.30 25.60
C PHE A 441 -8.49 -2.63 26.01
N VAL A 442 -8.47 -2.10 27.22
CA VAL A 442 -7.27 -1.56 27.88
C VAL A 442 -6.84 -2.53 28.97
N THR A 443 -5.58 -2.96 28.98
CA THR A 443 -5.10 -3.88 30.02
C THR A 443 -5.29 -3.32 31.42
N LYS A 444 -5.65 -4.17 32.38
CA LYS A 444 -5.78 -3.79 33.80
C LYS A 444 -4.45 -3.36 34.38
N PHE A 445 -3.37 -4.02 33.99
CA PHE A 445 -1.99 -3.72 34.39
C PHE A 445 -1.30 -2.89 33.31
N GLN A 446 -0.07 -2.46 33.57
CA GLN A 446 0.70 -1.64 32.65
C GLN A 446 0.84 -2.28 31.26
N GLU A 447 1.17 -3.56 31.21
CA GLU A 447 1.38 -4.35 29.99
C GLU A 447 0.71 -5.72 30.13
N LEU A 448 0.44 -6.36 29.01
CA LEU A 448 -0.21 -7.66 28.98
C LEU A 448 0.60 -8.75 29.70
N GLU A 449 1.93 -8.66 29.68
CA GLU A 449 2.84 -9.59 30.36
C GLU A 449 2.58 -9.67 31.86
N SER A 450 2.08 -8.62 32.49
CA SER A 450 1.79 -8.58 33.94
C SER A 450 0.74 -9.59 34.38
N TYR A 451 -0.21 -9.95 33.50
CA TYR A 451 -1.21 -10.99 33.81
C TYR A 451 -0.55 -12.35 34.05
N PHE A 452 0.50 -12.66 33.29
CA PHE A 452 1.23 -13.94 33.40
C PHE A 452 2.15 -13.99 34.62
N CYS A 453 2.41 -12.84 35.26
CA CYS A 453 3.19 -12.77 36.48
C CYS A 453 2.33 -12.99 37.72
N GLN A 454 1.00 -13.02 37.62
CA GLN A 454 0.11 -13.12 38.78
C GLN A 454 0.38 -14.41 39.58
N PRO A 455 0.46 -14.32 40.95
CA PRO A 455 0.87 -15.44 41.81
C PRO A 455 0.06 -16.72 41.59
N ARG A 456 -1.26 -16.59 41.46
CA ARG A 456 -2.14 -17.76 41.26
C ARG A 456 -1.94 -18.42 39.90
N HIS A 457 -1.67 -17.62 38.86
CA HIS A 457 -1.32 -18.17 37.54
C HIS A 457 0.00 -18.95 37.59
N VAL A 458 1.03 -18.35 38.19
CA VAL A 458 2.35 -18.98 38.33
C VAL A 458 2.26 -20.26 39.16
N ALA A 459 1.56 -20.20 40.27
CA ALA A 459 1.34 -21.37 41.14
C ALA A 459 0.68 -22.53 40.39
N GLN A 460 -0.37 -22.25 39.64
CA GLN A 460 -1.06 -23.29 38.83
C GLN A 460 -0.19 -23.88 37.74
N VAL A 461 0.49 -23.02 36.96
CA VAL A 461 1.30 -23.46 35.82
C VAL A 461 2.47 -24.34 36.25
N PHE A 462 3.10 -24.02 37.36
CA PHE A 462 4.30 -24.71 37.84
C PHE A 462 4.06 -25.67 39.02
N GLY A 463 2.82 -25.80 39.51
CA GLY A 463 2.51 -26.63 40.63
C GLY A 463 3.15 -26.17 41.95
N LEU A 464 3.28 -24.84 42.13
CA LEU A 464 3.92 -24.23 43.28
C LEU A 464 2.87 -23.83 44.33
N ASP A 465 3.34 -23.64 45.57
CA ASP A 465 2.55 -23.08 46.62
C ASP A 465 2.21 -21.61 46.35
N VAL A 466 0.92 -21.24 46.51
CA VAL A 466 0.42 -19.88 46.20
C VAL A 466 1.04 -18.81 47.12
N ASP A 467 1.22 -19.11 48.42
CA ASP A 467 1.78 -18.14 49.36
C ASP A 467 3.25 -17.85 49.07
N SER A 468 3.99 -18.85 48.61
CA SER A 468 5.36 -18.69 48.12
C SER A 468 5.41 -17.79 46.86
N CYS A 469 4.45 -17.98 45.96
CA CYS A 469 4.34 -17.16 44.75
C CYS A 469 3.97 -15.70 45.06
N ILE A 470 3.08 -15.46 46.03
CA ILE A 470 2.72 -14.12 46.50
C ILE A 470 3.96 -13.42 47.06
N LYS A 471 4.75 -14.10 47.87
CA LYS A 471 5.94 -13.55 48.51
C LYS A 471 6.95 -13.01 47.53
N PHE A 472 7.39 -13.83 46.59
CA PHE A 472 8.40 -13.36 45.61
C PHE A 472 7.81 -12.33 44.65
N TYR A 473 6.51 -12.42 44.29
CA TYR A 473 5.85 -11.43 43.47
C TYR A 473 5.87 -10.03 44.13
N GLU A 474 5.47 -9.94 45.38
CA GLU A 474 5.50 -8.69 46.14
C GLU A 474 6.94 -8.13 46.27
N GLU A 475 7.92 -9.00 46.55
CA GLU A 475 9.33 -8.62 46.58
C GLU A 475 9.79 -8.02 45.23
N PHE A 476 9.39 -8.59 44.11
CA PHE A 476 9.74 -8.08 42.77
C PHE A 476 9.04 -6.78 42.45
N VAL A 477 7.75 -6.62 42.78
CA VAL A 477 7.04 -5.35 42.61
C VAL A 477 7.71 -4.24 43.44
N ILE A 478 8.07 -4.51 44.69
CA ILE A 478 8.80 -3.57 45.54
C ILE A 478 10.17 -3.24 44.90
N SER A 479 10.91 -4.24 44.42
CA SER A 479 12.21 -4.03 43.81
C SER A 479 12.16 -3.21 42.53
N LEU A 480 11.02 -3.12 41.86
CA LEU A 480 10.80 -2.32 40.67
C LEU A 480 10.16 -0.94 40.94
N ALA A 481 9.93 -0.60 42.20
CA ALA A 481 9.24 0.64 42.59
C ALA A 481 9.96 1.91 42.03
N ASP A 482 11.27 1.96 42.10
CA ASP A 482 12.04 3.12 41.60
C ASP A 482 11.99 3.23 40.08
N GLU A 483 12.03 2.12 39.36
CA GLU A 483 11.85 2.07 37.94
C GLU A 483 10.45 2.52 37.51
N THR A 484 9.43 2.05 38.23
CA THR A 484 8.02 2.46 38.04
C THR A 484 7.87 3.96 38.24
N LYS A 485 8.43 4.52 39.30
CA LYS A 485 8.43 5.97 39.56
C LYS A 485 9.11 6.76 38.47
N ARG A 486 10.24 6.28 37.99
CA ARG A 486 10.98 6.92 36.89
C ARG A 486 10.16 6.96 35.59
N LYS A 487 9.58 5.83 35.18
CA LYS A 487 8.71 5.74 33.99
C LYS A 487 7.49 6.64 34.11
N LEU A 488 6.83 6.61 35.25
CA LEU A 488 5.64 7.45 35.54
C LEU A 488 5.98 8.94 35.53
N GLY A 489 7.08 9.34 36.16
CA GLY A 489 7.56 10.72 36.13
C GLY A 489 7.85 11.24 34.73
N ASN A 490 8.47 10.42 33.89
CA ASN A 490 8.72 10.76 32.49
C ASN A 490 7.42 10.89 31.68
N PHE A 491 6.43 10.04 31.95
CA PHE A 491 5.12 10.12 31.29
C PHE A 491 4.40 11.43 31.66
N ILE A 492 4.33 11.78 32.95
CA ILE A 492 3.70 13.03 33.41
C ILE A 492 4.40 14.26 32.83
N LEU A 493 5.73 14.26 32.75
CA LEU A 493 6.50 15.34 32.11
C LEU A 493 6.17 15.52 30.64
N ARG A 494 5.98 14.42 29.90
CA ARG A 494 5.64 14.45 28.49
C ARG A 494 4.24 15.01 28.25
N GLU A 495 3.23 14.52 28.98
CA GLU A 495 1.86 15.04 28.90
C GLU A 495 1.80 16.54 29.19
N ARG A 496 2.55 16.99 30.21
CA ARG A 496 2.58 18.40 30.56
C ARG A 496 3.18 19.28 29.47
N ARG A 497 4.21 18.83 28.77
CA ARG A 497 4.77 19.53 27.61
C ARG A 497 3.77 19.63 26.46
N GLU A 498 3.00 18.59 26.23
CA GLU A 498 1.96 18.57 25.19
C GLU A 498 0.80 19.51 25.52
N LEU A 499 0.50 19.72 26.80
CA LEU A 499 -0.52 20.65 27.28
C LEU A 499 -0.07 22.12 27.34
N SER A 500 1.12 22.46 26.88
CA SER A 500 1.67 23.84 26.81
C SER A 500 1.63 24.60 28.15
N CYS A 501 1.84 23.94 29.28
CA CYS A 501 1.86 24.57 30.58
C CYS A 501 3.19 25.30 30.84
N ASN A 502 3.18 26.62 30.86
CA ASN A 502 4.31 27.48 31.21
C ASN A 502 4.46 27.58 32.75
N SER A 503 5.35 26.82 33.34
CA SER A 503 5.75 27.00 34.75
C SER A 503 7.22 26.67 34.97
N SER A 504 7.85 27.33 35.92
CA SER A 504 9.28 27.29 36.19
C SER A 504 9.72 26.10 37.06
N GLY A 505 10.72 25.39 36.57
CA GLY A 505 11.59 24.31 37.06
C GLY A 505 11.30 23.59 38.38
N GLN A 506 11.44 24.23 39.57
CA GLN A 506 11.42 23.55 40.86
C GLN A 506 10.00 23.17 41.32
N GLN A 507 9.02 24.04 41.10
CA GLN A 507 7.60 23.79 41.46
C GLN A 507 7.02 22.62 40.65
N ASP A 508 7.54 22.40 39.46
CA ASP A 508 7.15 21.30 38.58
C ASP A 508 7.64 19.96 39.07
N ILE A 509 8.89 19.89 39.55
CA ILE A 509 9.50 18.68 40.10
C ILE A 509 8.73 18.27 41.37
N ASP A 510 8.40 19.22 42.27
CA ASP A 510 7.68 18.93 43.51
C ASP A 510 6.25 18.44 43.23
N MET A 511 5.57 19.01 42.21
CA MET A 511 4.25 18.57 41.83
C MET A 511 4.28 17.18 41.17
N ILE A 512 5.25 16.90 40.30
CA ILE A 512 5.41 15.58 39.68
C ILE A 512 5.70 14.53 40.76
N ASN A 513 6.57 14.82 41.72
CA ASN A 513 6.89 13.90 42.81
C ASN A 513 5.65 13.61 43.70
N ARG A 514 4.80 14.61 43.96
CA ARG A 514 3.52 14.40 44.68
C ARG A 514 2.59 13.50 43.87
N LEU A 515 2.37 13.75 42.58
CA LEU A 515 1.53 12.92 41.72
C LEU A 515 2.07 11.50 41.61
N VAL A 516 3.36 11.32 41.42
CA VAL A 516 4.00 10.00 41.34
C VAL A 516 3.79 9.22 42.65
N ASN A 517 3.97 9.86 43.82
CA ASN A 517 3.79 9.21 45.10
C ASN A 517 2.32 8.89 45.38
N ASP A 518 1.39 9.75 44.97
CA ASP A 518 -0.05 9.53 45.11
C ASP A 518 -0.49 8.33 44.24
N TRP A 519 -0.12 8.31 42.98
CA TRP A 519 -0.45 7.22 42.05
C TRP A 519 0.19 5.89 42.46
N MET A 520 1.43 5.90 42.95
CA MET A 520 2.10 4.71 43.49
C MET A 520 1.41 4.17 44.74
N GLY A 521 0.88 5.04 45.60
CA GLY A 521 0.14 4.62 46.80
C GLY A 521 -1.14 3.84 46.50
N HIS A 522 -1.80 4.16 45.40
CA HIS A 522 -3.09 3.56 45.03
C HIS A 522 -3.00 2.50 43.90
N SER A 523 -1.91 2.47 43.14
CA SER A 523 -1.83 1.69 41.88
C SER A 523 -0.46 1.08 41.59
N ALA A 524 0.39 0.91 42.61
CA ALA A 524 1.77 0.42 42.42
C ALA A 524 1.87 -0.87 41.61
N GLU A 525 0.99 -1.83 41.89
CA GLU A 525 0.92 -3.11 41.19
C GLU A 525 0.48 -2.93 39.72
N LYS A 526 -0.56 -2.10 39.48
CA LYS A 526 -1.07 -1.83 38.14
C LYS A 526 -0.07 -1.12 37.24
N LEU A 527 0.79 -0.27 37.80
CA LEU A 527 1.79 0.54 37.10
C LEU A 527 3.16 -0.12 37.03
N CYS A 528 3.35 -1.30 37.65
CA CYS A 528 4.61 -2.03 37.61
C CYS A 528 4.94 -2.49 36.19
N PRO A 529 6.19 -2.24 35.68
CA PRO A 529 6.58 -2.63 34.33
C PRO A 529 6.50 -4.14 34.12
N GLY A 530 5.58 -4.57 33.24
CA GLY A 530 5.22 -5.98 33.06
C GLY A 530 6.35 -6.82 32.47
N LYS A 531 7.08 -6.28 31.50
CA LYS A 531 8.22 -6.99 30.87
C LYS A 531 9.37 -7.22 31.85
N GLU A 532 9.69 -6.20 32.64
CA GLU A 532 10.73 -6.29 33.67
C GLU A 532 10.31 -7.24 34.81
N LEU A 533 9.05 -7.16 35.23
CA LEU A 533 8.48 -8.08 36.23
C LEU A 533 8.53 -9.53 35.74
N LEU A 534 8.12 -9.77 34.50
CA LEU A 534 8.16 -11.09 33.88
C LEU A 534 9.59 -11.63 33.77
N GLY A 535 10.57 -10.77 33.47
CA GLY A 535 11.98 -11.11 33.47
C GLY A 535 12.41 -11.65 34.84
N LYS A 536 12.12 -10.90 35.94
CA LYS A 536 12.45 -11.32 37.31
C LYS A 536 11.77 -12.63 37.71
N VAL A 537 10.48 -12.79 37.39
CA VAL A 537 9.73 -14.03 37.65
C VAL A 537 10.36 -15.22 36.91
N LYS A 538 10.68 -15.06 35.64
CA LYS A 538 11.33 -16.10 34.84
C LYS A 538 12.70 -16.49 35.37
N ASP A 539 13.51 -15.52 35.74
CA ASP A 539 14.85 -15.75 36.31
C ASP A 539 14.75 -16.49 37.65
N HIS A 540 13.78 -16.13 38.49
CA HIS A 540 13.52 -16.82 39.75
C HIS A 540 13.06 -18.27 39.56
N LEU A 541 12.11 -18.50 38.65
CA LEU A 541 11.62 -19.82 38.29
C LEU A 541 12.75 -20.73 37.79
N GLN A 542 13.63 -20.19 36.94
CA GLN A 542 14.76 -20.94 36.42
C GLN A 542 15.86 -21.17 37.47
N SER A 543 16.22 -20.14 38.23
CA SER A 543 17.35 -20.21 39.17
C SER A 543 17.02 -20.95 40.45
N PHE A 544 15.86 -20.70 41.04
CA PHE A 544 15.45 -21.26 42.32
C PHE A 544 14.68 -22.58 42.18
N TYR A 545 13.62 -22.57 41.34
CA TYR A 545 12.76 -23.77 41.18
C TYR A 545 13.25 -24.74 40.12
N LYS A 546 14.28 -24.39 39.31
CA LYS A 546 14.89 -25.23 38.25
C LYS A 546 13.88 -25.70 37.20
N VAL A 547 12.85 -24.91 36.89
CA VAL A 547 11.83 -25.20 35.88
C VAL A 547 12.04 -24.36 34.62
N ASP A 548 11.50 -24.81 33.47
CA ASP A 548 11.53 -24.03 32.23
C ASP A 548 10.58 -22.83 32.33
N PRO A 549 11.10 -21.58 32.41
CA PRO A 549 10.31 -20.40 32.65
C PRO A 549 9.36 -20.05 31.49
N ASN A 550 9.61 -20.58 30.27
CA ASN A 550 8.76 -20.29 29.11
C ASN A 550 7.38 -20.97 29.19
N LYS A 551 7.23 -21.97 30.07
CA LYS A 551 5.94 -22.60 30.36
C LYS A 551 4.93 -21.64 30.99
N ILE A 552 5.37 -20.46 31.47
CA ILE A 552 4.49 -19.42 32.02
C ILE A 552 3.45 -18.94 30.99
N ILE A 553 3.74 -19.04 29.69
CA ILE A 553 2.84 -18.61 28.61
C ILE A 553 1.82 -19.71 28.31
N GLN A 554 0.90 -19.95 29.22
CA GLN A 554 -0.16 -20.96 29.12
C GLN A 554 -1.53 -20.38 29.46
N VAL A 555 -2.59 -21.05 29.00
CA VAL A 555 -3.97 -20.73 29.35
C VAL A 555 -4.22 -21.09 30.82
N SER A 556 -4.88 -20.21 31.54
CA SER A 556 -5.22 -20.41 32.96
C SER A 556 -6.48 -19.60 33.31
N PRO A 557 -7.36 -20.10 34.20
CA PRO A 557 -8.51 -19.34 34.67
C PRO A 557 -8.13 -18.08 35.46
N TYR A 558 -6.89 -17.96 35.90
CA TYR A 558 -6.38 -16.78 36.61
C TYR A 558 -5.91 -15.65 35.68
N LEU A 559 -6.01 -15.84 34.37
CA LEU A 559 -5.84 -14.80 33.37
C LEU A 559 -7.18 -14.18 32.94
N GLU A 560 -8.29 -14.58 33.53
CA GLU A 560 -9.60 -13.98 33.26
C GLU A 560 -9.62 -12.52 33.72
N ASP A 561 -10.23 -11.67 32.92
CA ASP A 561 -10.38 -10.24 33.15
C ASP A 561 -11.86 -9.84 33.03
N GLU A 562 -12.43 -9.35 34.10
CA GLU A 562 -13.84 -8.97 34.13
C GLU A 562 -14.16 -7.80 33.20
N ASP A 563 -13.24 -6.83 33.03
CA ASP A 563 -13.45 -5.68 32.18
C ASP A 563 -13.43 -6.11 30.70
N PHE A 564 -12.56 -7.07 30.35
CA PHE A 564 -12.58 -7.69 29.04
C PHE A 564 -13.88 -8.46 28.79
N GLN A 565 -14.34 -9.25 29.75
CA GLN A 565 -15.59 -10.03 29.62
C GLN A 565 -16.83 -9.14 29.48
N ARG A 566 -16.85 -7.97 30.14
CA ARG A 566 -17.93 -6.98 30.03
C ARG A 566 -18.09 -6.38 28.61
N LEU A 567 -17.07 -6.45 27.75
CA LEU A 567 -17.17 -5.97 26.37
C LEU A 567 -18.20 -6.75 25.53
N PHE A 568 -18.63 -7.92 26.01
CA PHE A 568 -19.51 -8.83 25.28
C PHE A 568 -20.94 -8.92 25.84
N ILE A 569 -21.18 -8.26 26.96
CA ILE A 569 -22.49 -8.15 27.62
C ILE A 569 -23.22 -6.90 27.09
#